data_6decf267fd1219fc8c7ad9dd7bf9fb37
#
_entry.id   6decf267fd1219fc8c7ad9dd7bf9fb37
#
_cell.length_a   1.000
_cell.length_b   1.000
_cell.length_c   1.000
_cell.angle_alpha   90.00
_cell.angle_beta   90.00
_cell.angle_gamma   90.00
#
_symmetry.space_group_name_H-M   'P 1'
#
loop_
_entity.id
_entity.type
_entity.pdbx_description
1 polymer ?
#
loop_
_entity_poly.entity_id
_entity_poly.type
_entity_poly.pdbx_seq_one_letter_code
_entity_poly.pdbx_strand_id
1 'polypeptide(L)'
;MKWFLALLVVLAGGLAAAAFALPANAAVVNGSAISQQKLNADVTAIAGSPDYQCYLNSQTAIATNGQQSEPPVVGAGKGQGGQTATATTAFTASYLNTEVGHQLVEQLAAERGVTVSEAQLSDARTTYENEISQVMQQAAQSQNPRYTCGALEPLSGEQVLATLPASFVNDQVQFFATIAALKEDLAGVRPTEADLHAYFLEHRSEFDTLCTTAALYSSESDATAALQQAQTTPFAQVAKQAVQGGTQPCATLPELEAGLPSGFNLGDLAVGTVSLPIALGNGEYLLIQVNSRTPTSYDQARTVVPVVVQNKGTAKAQKVLSAAERRATVSVDPRYGVWVPVSTRVLVPFTPEPTDVPNVGANTASAFAGPTSG
;
A
#
# COMPACT_ATOMS: atom_id res chain seq x y z
N MET A 1 -24.48 61.40 3.12
CA MET A 1 -24.44 60.56 1.91
C MET A 1 -22.98 60.19 1.47
N LYS A 2 -22.02 61.13 1.50
CA LYS A 2 -20.62 60.87 1.06
C LYS A 2 -19.86 59.87 1.95
N TRP A 3 -20.15 59.79 3.23
CA TRP A 3 -19.51 58.88 4.16
C TRP A 3 -20.00 57.44 4.03
N PHE A 4 -21.25 57.20 3.61
CA PHE A 4 -21.78 55.84 3.36
C PHE A 4 -21.17 55.19 2.12
N LEU A 5 -20.88 56.00 1.09
CA LEU A 5 -20.21 55.48 -0.12
C LEU A 5 -18.75 55.09 0.16
N ALA A 6 -18.04 55.87 1.00
CA ALA A 6 -16.66 55.52 1.39
C ALA A 6 -16.60 54.21 2.17
N LEU A 7 -17.56 53.98 3.10
CA LEU A 7 -17.64 52.77 3.90
C LEU A 7 -17.93 51.51 3.05
N LEU A 8 -18.81 51.63 2.06
CA LEU A 8 -19.15 50.55 1.11
C LEU A 8 -17.97 50.17 0.22
N VAL A 9 -17.17 51.15 -0.24
CA VAL A 9 -15.97 50.88 -1.05
C VAL A 9 -14.89 50.21 -0.24
N VAL A 10 -14.70 50.57 1.05
CA VAL A 10 -13.74 49.91 1.94
C VAL A 10 -14.18 48.49 2.28
N LEU A 11 -15.48 48.26 2.52
CA LEU A 11 -16.02 46.91 2.77
C LEU A 11 -15.93 46.02 1.50
N ALA A 12 -16.25 46.55 0.34
CA ALA A 12 -16.13 45.79 -0.92
C ALA A 12 -14.68 45.53 -1.29
N GLY A 13 -13.77 46.48 -1.06
CA GLY A 13 -12.33 46.29 -1.26
C GLY A 13 -11.72 45.32 -0.24
N GLY A 14 -12.16 45.35 1.02
CA GLY A 14 -11.71 44.42 2.06
C GLY A 14 -12.19 42.99 1.79
N LEU A 15 -13.43 42.79 1.36
CA LEU A 15 -13.97 41.47 1.00
C LEU A 15 -13.29 40.90 -0.28
N ALA A 16 -13.01 41.72 -1.27
CA ALA A 16 -12.28 41.31 -2.46
C ALA A 16 -10.83 40.94 -2.12
N ALA A 17 -10.13 41.71 -1.27
CA ALA A 17 -8.78 41.39 -0.83
C ALA A 17 -8.73 40.12 0.04
N ALA A 18 -9.74 39.90 0.88
CA ALA A 18 -9.84 38.66 1.68
C ALA A 18 -10.14 37.43 0.79
N ALA A 19 -10.94 37.59 -0.28
CA ALA A 19 -11.20 36.51 -1.22
C ALA A 19 -9.94 36.11 -2.04
N PHE A 20 -9.04 37.06 -2.31
CA PHE A 20 -7.76 36.79 -2.96
C PHE A 20 -6.67 36.29 -1.99
N ALA A 21 -6.85 36.44 -0.67
CA ALA A 21 -5.89 36.02 0.37
C ALA A 21 -6.17 34.64 0.95
N LEU A 22 -7.29 33.99 0.61
CA LEU A 22 -7.54 32.62 1.03
C LEU A 22 -6.67 31.69 0.19
N PRO A 23 -5.82 30.86 0.81
CA PRO A 23 -5.06 29.89 0.06
C PRO A 23 -6.03 29.00 -0.71
N ALA A 24 -5.85 28.93 -2.02
CA ALA A 24 -6.69 28.09 -2.84
C ALA A 24 -6.41 26.62 -2.46
N ASN A 25 -7.45 25.87 -2.16
CA ASN A 25 -7.34 24.47 -1.79
C ASN A 25 -7.35 23.59 -3.05
N ALA A 26 -6.49 22.59 -3.09
CA ALA A 26 -6.54 21.53 -4.09
C ALA A 26 -7.65 20.52 -3.75
N ALA A 27 -7.80 20.21 -2.48
CA ALA A 27 -8.90 19.41 -1.94
C ALA A 27 -9.22 19.80 -0.50
N VAL A 28 -10.39 19.37 -0.03
CA VAL A 28 -10.81 19.43 1.38
C VAL A 28 -11.29 18.04 1.78
N VAL A 29 -10.71 17.48 2.85
CA VAL A 29 -11.01 16.14 3.37
C VAL A 29 -11.57 16.27 4.77
N ASN A 30 -12.85 15.98 4.99
CA ASN A 30 -13.55 16.11 6.27
C ASN A 30 -13.36 17.50 6.91
N GLY A 31 -13.30 18.56 6.10
CA GLY A 31 -13.06 19.95 6.55
C GLY A 31 -11.60 20.39 6.63
N SER A 32 -10.63 19.46 6.54
CA SER A 32 -9.18 19.79 6.49
C SER A 32 -8.74 20.05 5.05
N ALA A 33 -8.01 21.14 4.83
CA ALA A 33 -7.61 21.58 3.50
C ALA A 33 -6.24 21.04 3.08
N ILE A 34 -6.16 20.51 1.87
CA ILE A 34 -4.91 20.27 1.14
C ILE A 34 -4.68 21.51 0.25
N SER A 35 -3.65 22.30 0.54
CA SER A 35 -3.41 23.53 -0.19
C SER A 35 -2.85 23.28 -1.59
N GLN A 36 -3.23 24.13 -2.55
CA GLN A 36 -2.65 24.08 -3.89
C GLN A 36 -1.15 24.34 -3.89
N GLN A 37 -0.68 25.20 -2.99
CA GLN A 37 0.73 25.53 -2.88
C GLN A 37 1.54 24.30 -2.49
N LYS A 38 1.08 23.51 -1.49
CA LYS A 38 1.73 22.26 -1.08
C LYS A 38 1.73 21.25 -2.22
N LEU A 39 0.55 20.96 -2.80
CA LEU A 39 0.41 20.02 -3.91
C LEU A 39 1.36 20.36 -5.07
N ASN A 40 1.39 21.63 -5.49
CA ASN A 40 2.24 22.07 -6.59
C ASN A 40 3.73 22.00 -6.23
N ALA A 41 4.11 22.31 -4.99
CA ALA A 41 5.49 22.19 -4.52
C ALA A 41 5.96 20.73 -4.55
N ASP A 42 5.16 19.81 -4.05
CA ASP A 42 5.47 18.39 -4.00
C ASP A 42 5.58 17.79 -5.41
N VAL A 43 4.59 18.05 -6.27
CA VAL A 43 4.60 17.60 -7.66
C VAL A 43 5.79 18.17 -8.43
N THR A 44 6.18 19.43 -8.18
CA THR A 44 7.37 20.05 -8.78
C THR A 44 8.65 19.39 -8.28
N ALA A 45 8.73 19.09 -6.99
CA ALA A 45 9.86 18.38 -6.39
C ALA A 45 10.05 17.00 -7.05
N ILE A 46 8.98 16.23 -7.19
CA ILE A 46 8.98 14.93 -7.86
C ILE A 46 9.38 15.08 -9.33
N ALA A 47 8.82 16.06 -10.05
CA ALA A 47 9.15 16.32 -11.45
C ALA A 47 10.63 16.72 -11.65
N GLY A 48 11.23 17.33 -10.65
CA GLY A 48 12.66 17.71 -10.64
C GLY A 48 13.62 16.59 -10.27
N SER A 49 13.14 15.43 -9.79
CA SER A 49 13.95 14.29 -9.35
C SER A 49 13.73 13.04 -10.23
N PRO A 50 14.56 12.82 -11.28
CA PRO A 50 14.46 11.62 -12.11
C PRO A 50 14.59 10.31 -11.33
N ASP A 51 15.42 10.29 -10.28
CA ASP A 51 15.67 9.11 -9.47
C ASP A 51 14.44 8.75 -8.63
N TYR A 52 13.75 9.74 -8.07
CA TYR A 52 12.52 9.50 -7.32
C TYR A 52 11.35 9.11 -8.25
N GLN A 53 11.28 9.68 -9.47
CA GLN A 53 10.34 9.21 -10.49
C GLN A 53 10.58 7.75 -10.87
N CYS A 54 11.84 7.36 -10.97
CA CYS A 54 12.25 5.98 -11.20
C CYS A 54 11.74 5.06 -10.08
N TYR A 55 11.95 5.44 -8.82
CA TYR A 55 11.43 4.71 -7.67
C TYR A 55 9.91 4.51 -7.75
N LEU A 56 9.13 5.58 -7.95
CA LEU A 56 7.67 5.53 -8.03
C LEU A 56 7.18 4.58 -9.14
N ASN A 57 7.77 4.71 -10.34
CA ASN A 57 7.44 3.84 -11.47
C ASN A 57 7.75 2.37 -11.17
N SER A 58 8.91 2.11 -10.57
CA SER A 58 9.34 0.75 -10.23
C SER A 58 8.48 0.14 -9.13
N GLN A 59 8.13 0.90 -8.11
CA GLN A 59 7.26 0.48 -7.02
C GLN A 59 5.89 0.03 -7.56
N THR A 60 5.25 0.85 -8.39
CA THR A 60 3.97 0.53 -9.00
C THR A 60 4.06 -0.68 -9.92
N ALA A 61 5.10 -0.77 -10.75
CA ALA A 61 5.31 -1.90 -11.63
C ALA A 61 5.53 -3.21 -10.84
N ILE A 62 6.31 -3.18 -9.77
CA ILE A 62 6.54 -4.34 -8.89
C ILE A 62 5.23 -4.76 -8.22
N ALA A 63 4.49 -3.82 -7.61
CA ALA A 63 3.24 -4.10 -6.91
C ALA A 63 2.15 -4.70 -7.83
N THR A 64 2.21 -4.43 -9.13
CA THR A 64 1.23 -4.89 -10.12
C THR A 64 1.76 -5.96 -11.08
N ASN A 65 2.92 -6.57 -10.79
CA ASN A 65 3.61 -7.51 -11.69
C ASN A 65 3.78 -6.96 -13.12
N GLY A 66 4.04 -5.66 -13.25
CA GLY A 66 4.21 -4.97 -14.52
C GLY A 66 2.92 -4.70 -15.30
N GLN A 67 1.76 -4.91 -14.70
CA GLN A 67 0.47 -4.64 -15.36
C GLN A 67 0.13 -3.15 -15.39
N GLN A 68 0.59 -2.39 -14.41
CA GLN A 68 0.37 -0.96 -14.30
C GLN A 68 1.70 -0.20 -14.20
N SER A 69 1.68 1.05 -14.58
CA SER A 69 2.76 2.02 -14.37
C SER A 69 2.14 3.30 -13.85
N GLU A 70 2.92 4.07 -13.09
CA GLU A 70 2.50 5.42 -12.72
C GLU A 70 2.22 6.25 -13.98
N PRO A 71 1.24 7.16 -13.93
CA PRO A 71 1.11 8.17 -14.96
C PRO A 71 2.42 8.93 -15.12
N PRO A 72 2.87 9.21 -16.36
CA PRO A 72 4.12 9.93 -16.56
C PRO A 72 4.08 11.26 -15.81
N VAL A 73 5.09 11.49 -14.97
CA VAL A 73 5.18 12.71 -14.14
C VAL A 73 5.27 13.94 -15.02
N VAL A 74 6.06 13.84 -16.09
CA VAL A 74 6.29 14.94 -17.05
C VAL A 74 5.70 14.59 -18.40
N GLY A 75 4.97 15.51 -18.99
CA GLY A 75 4.41 15.34 -20.35
C GLY A 75 5.51 15.18 -21.39
N ALA A 76 5.24 14.39 -22.45
CA ALA A 76 6.16 14.13 -23.57
C ALA A 76 6.45 15.38 -24.46
N GLY A 77 5.95 16.56 -24.10
CA GLY A 77 6.21 17.81 -24.80
C GLY A 77 7.66 18.25 -24.56
N LYS A 78 8.49 18.18 -25.60
CA LYS A 78 9.76 18.91 -25.61
C LYS A 78 9.43 20.38 -25.40
N GLY A 79 9.69 20.91 -24.20
CA GLY A 79 9.56 22.31 -23.94
C GLY A 79 10.43 23.08 -24.94
N GLN A 80 9.83 23.78 -25.88
CA GLN A 80 10.56 24.74 -26.69
C GLN A 80 11.04 25.84 -25.74
N GLY A 81 12.36 25.94 -25.58
CA GLY A 81 12.99 27.07 -24.89
C GLY A 81 13.22 26.90 -23.40
N GLY A 82 13.75 25.78 -22.91
CA GLY A 82 14.34 25.69 -21.56
C GLY A 82 13.36 25.87 -20.39
N GLN A 83 12.07 25.70 -20.62
CA GLN A 83 11.06 25.72 -19.56
C GLN A 83 11.09 24.37 -18.80
N THR A 84 11.04 24.46 -17.50
CA THR A 84 10.82 23.32 -16.59
C THR A 84 9.63 22.52 -17.06
N ALA A 85 9.81 21.22 -17.24
CA ALA A 85 8.74 20.32 -17.66
C ALA A 85 7.57 20.40 -16.64
N THR A 86 6.37 20.64 -17.13
CA THR A 86 5.17 20.69 -16.29
C THR A 86 4.70 19.27 -16.00
N ALA A 87 4.30 19.02 -14.78
CA ALA A 87 3.70 17.75 -14.39
C ALA A 87 2.40 17.50 -15.16
N THR A 88 2.14 16.24 -15.48
CA THR A 88 0.90 15.85 -16.15
C THR A 88 -0.29 15.94 -15.20
N THR A 89 -1.47 16.25 -15.75
CA THR A 89 -2.72 16.25 -14.98
C THR A 89 -3.02 14.89 -14.36
N ALA A 90 -2.69 13.80 -15.08
CA ALA A 90 -2.89 12.44 -14.60
C ALA A 90 -2.03 12.15 -13.38
N PHE A 91 -0.74 12.53 -13.41
CA PHE A 91 0.13 12.36 -12.25
C PHE A 91 -0.31 13.22 -11.06
N THR A 92 -0.68 14.48 -11.31
CA THR A 92 -1.15 15.40 -10.26
C THR A 92 -2.42 14.87 -9.58
N ALA A 93 -3.35 14.28 -10.33
CA ALA A 93 -4.54 13.64 -9.77
C ALA A 93 -4.19 12.37 -8.96
N SER A 94 -3.24 11.55 -9.44
CA SER A 94 -2.72 10.38 -8.71
C SER A 94 -2.06 10.80 -7.40
N TYR A 95 -1.19 11.80 -7.44
CA TYR A 95 -0.53 12.31 -6.25
C TYR A 95 -1.52 12.94 -5.25
N LEU A 96 -2.54 13.64 -5.74
CA LEU A 96 -3.61 14.15 -4.87
C LEU A 96 -4.36 13.03 -4.14
N ASN A 97 -4.53 11.83 -4.74
CA ASN A 97 -5.06 10.68 -4.03
C ASN A 97 -4.18 10.28 -2.84
N THR A 98 -2.86 10.28 -3.03
CA THR A 98 -1.90 10.01 -1.95
C THR A 98 -2.07 11.03 -0.82
N GLU A 99 -2.15 12.31 -1.14
CA GLU A 99 -2.35 13.38 -0.14
C GLU A 99 -3.71 13.27 0.59
N VAL A 100 -4.78 12.86 -0.09
CA VAL A 100 -6.08 12.55 0.55
C VAL A 100 -5.91 11.40 1.54
N GLY A 101 -5.19 10.33 1.16
CA GLY A 101 -4.87 9.22 2.04
C GLY A 101 -4.05 9.66 3.26
N HIS A 102 -3.02 10.50 3.07
CA HIS A 102 -2.22 11.09 4.15
C HIS A 102 -3.09 11.85 5.14
N GLN A 103 -3.97 12.73 4.65
CA GLN A 103 -4.87 13.51 5.48
C GLN A 103 -5.84 12.62 6.30
N LEU A 104 -6.32 11.52 5.72
CA LEU A 104 -7.18 10.57 6.44
C LEU A 104 -6.42 9.81 7.53
N VAL A 105 -5.19 9.42 7.29
CA VAL A 105 -4.32 8.79 8.30
C VAL A 105 -4.04 9.73 9.46
N GLU A 106 -3.71 10.99 9.17
CA GLU A 106 -3.48 12.02 10.19
C GLU A 106 -4.73 12.26 11.05
N GLN A 107 -5.91 12.35 10.43
CA GLN A 107 -7.18 12.52 11.15
C GLN A 107 -7.47 11.31 12.04
N LEU A 108 -7.29 10.09 11.54
CA LEU A 108 -7.47 8.87 12.33
C LEU A 108 -6.50 8.80 13.50
N ALA A 109 -5.23 9.15 13.31
CA ALA A 109 -4.24 9.20 14.36
C ALA A 109 -4.62 10.23 15.43
N ALA A 110 -5.06 11.43 15.02
CA ALA A 110 -5.51 12.49 15.91
C ALA A 110 -6.77 12.08 16.70
N GLU A 111 -7.78 11.49 16.04
CA GLU A 111 -9.00 10.99 16.69
C GLU A 111 -8.70 9.94 17.78
N ARG A 112 -7.66 9.15 17.58
CA ARG A 112 -7.23 8.11 18.51
C ARG A 112 -6.21 8.59 19.56
N GLY A 113 -5.77 9.86 19.47
CA GLY A 113 -4.72 10.40 20.34
C GLY A 113 -3.34 9.79 20.12
N VAL A 114 -3.10 9.25 18.94
CA VAL A 114 -1.79 8.68 18.55
C VAL A 114 -0.79 9.81 18.35
N THR A 115 0.36 9.71 19.00
CA THR A 115 1.48 10.65 18.88
C THR A 115 2.70 9.92 18.35
N VAL A 116 3.48 10.62 17.53
CA VAL A 116 4.73 10.09 16.96
C VAL A 116 5.90 10.58 17.77
N SER A 117 6.79 9.68 18.17
CA SER A 117 8.03 10.00 18.90
C SER A 117 9.20 10.25 17.94
N GLU A 118 10.26 10.90 18.41
CA GLU A 118 11.50 11.10 17.66
C GLU A 118 12.14 9.77 17.21
N ALA A 119 12.06 8.73 18.05
CA ALA A 119 12.53 7.39 17.70
C ALA A 119 11.75 6.82 16.50
N GLN A 120 10.42 6.94 16.50
CA GLN A 120 9.57 6.49 15.39
C GLN A 120 9.83 7.29 14.11
N LEU A 121 10.15 8.59 14.20
CA LEU A 121 10.57 9.39 13.03
C LEU A 121 11.90 8.87 12.45
N SER A 122 12.88 8.58 13.31
CA SER A 122 14.16 8.03 12.89
C SER A 122 14.01 6.66 12.23
N ASP A 123 13.21 5.78 12.82
CA ASP A 123 12.94 4.45 12.30
C ASP A 123 12.17 4.50 10.96
N ALA A 124 11.19 5.40 10.87
CA ALA A 124 10.43 5.63 9.66
C ALA A 124 11.32 6.12 8.51
N ARG A 125 12.26 7.04 8.80
CA ARG A 125 13.24 7.50 7.83
C ARG A 125 14.10 6.36 7.30
N THR A 126 14.66 5.56 8.22
CA THR A 126 15.49 4.40 7.86
C THR A 126 14.70 3.38 7.04
N THR A 127 13.45 3.12 7.43
CA THR A 127 12.54 2.21 6.70
C THR A 127 12.28 2.71 5.29
N TYR A 128 12.00 4.00 5.13
CA TYR A 128 11.74 4.61 3.83
C TYR A 128 12.98 4.58 2.92
N GLU A 129 14.17 4.90 3.45
CA GLU A 129 15.44 4.79 2.72
C GLU A 129 15.73 3.35 2.26
N ASN A 130 15.45 2.37 3.13
CA ASN A 130 15.60 0.94 2.82
C ASN A 130 14.59 0.47 1.75
N GLU A 131 13.33 0.89 1.84
CA GLU A 131 12.30 0.57 0.84
C GLU A 131 12.70 1.08 -0.54
N ILE A 132 13.11 2.35 -0.64
CA ILE A 132 13.60 2.92 -1.91
C ILE A 132 14.77 2.10 -2.43
N SER A 133 15.76 1.79 -1.58
CA SER A 133 16.94 1.01 -1.97
C SER A 133 16.57 -0.36 -2.51
N GLN A 134 15.64 -1.06 -1.85
CA GLN A 134 15.16 -2.39 -2.28
C GLN A 134 14.42 -2.32 -3.62
N VAL A 135 13.53 -1.35 -3.80
CA VAL A 135 12.79 -1.15 -5.06
C VAL A 135 13.77 -0.85 -6.20
N MET A 136 14.75 0.03 -5.98
CA MET A 136 15.77 0.38 -6.99
C MET A 136 16.64 -0.83 -7.36
N GLN A 137 17.06 -1.63 -6.39
CA GLN A 137 17.81 -2.86 -6.62
C GLN A 137 16.99 -3.91 -7.39
N GLN A 138 15.74 -4.10 -7.01
CA GLN A 138 14.85 -5.03 -7.71
C GLN A 138 14.59 -4.58 -9.15
N ALA A 139 14.40 -3.29 -9.38
CA ALA A 139 14.26 -2.71 -10.70
C ALA A 139 15.51 -2.94 -11.56
N ALA A 140 16.71 -2.73 -11.00
CA ALA A 140 17.96 -2.95 -11.69
C ALA A 140 18.23 -4.43 -12.07
N GLN A 141 17.75 -5.37 -11.26
CA GLN A 141 17.88 -6.81 -11.51
C GLN A 141 16.81 -7.34 -12.48
N SER A 142 15.76 -6.56 -12.71
CA SER A 142 14.67 -6.98 -13.60
C SER A 142 15.07 -6.86 -15.07
N GLN A 143 14.79 -7.89 -15.86
CA GLN A 143 14.91 -7.84 -17.33
C GLN A 143 13.71 -7.18 -18.01
N ASN A 144 12.68 -6.83 -17.24
CA ASN A 144 11.48 -6.20 -17.79
C ASN A 144 11.72 -4.70 -17.99
N PRO A 145 11.62 -4.16 -19.20
CA PRO A 145 11.86 -2.74 -19.48
C PRO A 145 10.91 -1.79 -18.73
N ARG A 146 9.80 -2.29 -18.19
CA ARG A 146 8.89 -1.49 -17.36
C ARG A 146 9.42 -1.20 -15.95
N TYR A 147 10.37 -2.03 -15.48
CA TYR A 147 11.04 -1.84 -14.18
C TYR A 147 12.35 -1.08 -14.31
N THR A 148 12.83 -0.86 -15.53
CA THR A 148 14.11 -0.18 -15.73
C THR A 148 13.91 1.32 -15.81
N CYS A 149 14.74 2.04 -15.11
CA CYS A 149 14.80 3.51 -15.15
C CYS A 149 15.80 4.02 -16.21
N GLY A 150 15.94 3.31 -17.29
CA GLY A 150 16.93 3.61 -18.33
C GLY A 150 18.35 3.23 -17.89
N ALA A 151 19.31 4.08 -18.19
CA ALA A 151 20.73 3.85 -17.86
C ALA A 151 21.12 4.30 -16.44
N LEU A 152 20.16 4.59 -15.57
CA LEU A 152 20.43 4.99 -14.19
C LEU A 152 20.98 3.81 -13.40
N GLU A 153 22.09 4.00 -12.71
CA GLU A 153 22.59 3.05 -11.74
C GLU A 153 21.65 3.04 -10.51
N PRO A 154 21.46 1.87 -9.86
CA PRO A 154 20.62 1.80 -8.68
C PRO A 154 21.24 2.60 -7.54
N LEU A 155 20.60 3.73 -7.19
CA LEU A 155 20.98 4.56 -6.07
C LEU A 155 20.43 3.99 -4.75
N SER A 156 21.13 4.30 -3.65
CA SER A 156 20.57 4.06 -2.32
C SER A 156 19.40 5.01 -2.05
N GLY A 157 18.49 4.61 -1.13
CA GLY A 157 17.37 5.47 -0.77
C GLY A 157 17.80 6.82 -0.22
N GLU A 158 18.90 6.88 0.54
CA GLU A 158 19.48 8.14 1.02
C GLU A 158 19.87 9.04 -0.16
N GLN A 159 20.54 8.49 -1.19
CA GLN A 159 20.94 9.25 -2.38
C GLN A 159 19.73 9.76 -3.16
N VAL A 160 18.69 8.94 -3.32
CA VAL A 160 17.43 9.34 -3.98
C VAL A 160 16.76 10.47 -3.20
N LEU A 161 16.61 10.32 -1.87
CA LEU A 161 15.99 11.34 -1.03
C LEU A 161 16.78 12.64 -0.97
N ALA A 162 18.10 12.59 -1.13
CA ALA A 162 18.94 13.79 -1.20
C ALA A 162 18.66 14.67 -2.43
N THR A 163 17.99 14.14 -3.46
CA THR A 163 17.57 14.92 -4.66
C THR A 163 16.28 15.72 -4.43
N LEU A 164 15.61 15.51 -3.31
CA LEU A 164 14.32 16.11 -2.98
C LEU A 164 14.47 17.22 -1.92
N PRO A 165 13.56 18.22 -1.89
CA PRO A 165 13.52 19.19 -0.81
C PRO A 165 13.32 18.53 0.56
N ALA A 166 14.03 19.02 1.58
CA ALA A 166 13.93 18.47 2.93
C ALA A 166 12.50 18.52 3.50
N SER A 167 11.71 19.54 3.16
CA SER A 167 10.29 19.63 3.57
C SER A 167 9.48 18.45 3.03
N PHE A 168 9.64 18.12 1.74
CA PHE A 168 8.98 16.98 1.13
C PHE A 168 9.36 15.66 1.83
N VAL A 169 10.67 15.44 2.03
CA VAL A 169 11.17 14.22 2.69
C VAL A 169 10.64 14.11 4.12
N ASN A 170 10.62 15.21 4.86
CA ASN A 170 10.12 15.23 6.24
C ASN A 170 8.61 14.93 6.29
N ASP A 171 7.80 15.45 5.36
CA ASP A 171 6.37 15.14 5.28
C ASP A 171 6.13 13.65 5.01
N GLN A 172 6.91 13.04 4.10
CA GLN A 172 6.82 11.60 3.85
C GLN A 172 7.23 10.78 5.08
N VAL A 173 8.34 11.13 5.73
CA VAL A 173 8.81 10.45 6.96
C VAL A 173 7.77 10.58 8.07
N GLN A 174 7.17 11.75 8.26
CA GLN A 174 6.10 11.97 9.24
C GLN A 174 4.90 11.07 8.94
N PHE A 175 4.49 10.95 7.69
CA PHE A 175 3.40 10.08 7.28
C PHE A 175 3.69 8.59 7.59
N PHE A 176 4.88 8.10 7.22
CA PHE A 176 5.28 6.72 7.52
C PHE A 176 5.33 6.45 9.02
N ALA A 177 5.85 7.39 9.81
CA ALA A 177 5.89 7.29 11.26
C ALA A 177 4.46 7.28 11.86
N THR A 178 3.55 8.11 11.32
CA THR A 178 2.14 8.15 11.76
C THR A 178 1.43 6.84 11.46
N ILE A 179 1.63 6.25 10.28
CA ILE A 179 1.09 4.93 9.94
C ILE A 179 1.64 3.85 10.88
N ALA A 180 2.94 3.86 11.18
CA ALA A 180 3.56 2.90 12.08
C ALA A 180 2.95 3.01 13.49
N ALA A 181 2.88 4.22 14.03
CA ALA A 181 2.28 4.47 15.33
C ALA A 181 0.79 4.09 15.39
N LEU A 182 0.03 4.35 14.32
CA LEU A 182 -1.38 3.94 14.22
C LEU A 182 -1.52 2.41 14.19
N LYS A 183 -0.63 1.69 13.49
CA LYS A 183 -0.61 0.22 13.48
C LYS A 183 -0.32 -0.35 14.86
N GLU A 184 0.61 0.23 15.60
CA GLU A 184 0.95 -0.16 16.98
C GLU A 184 -0.25 0.06 17.91
N ASP A 185 -0.89 1.22 17.84
CA ASP A 185 -2.10 1.51 18.61
C ASP A 185 -3.23 0.52 18.31
N LEU A 186 -3.48 0.24 17.03
CA LEU A 186 -4.50 -0.71 16.59
C LEU A 186 -4.17 -2.17 16.93
N ALA A 187 -2.91 -2.53 16.95
CA ALA A 187 -2.46 -3.84 17.42
C ALA A 187 -2.71 -4.01 18.93
N GLY A 188 -2.72 -2.91 19.69
CA GLY A 188 -2.84 -2.89 21.14
C GLY A 188 -1.58 -3.41 21.85
N VAL A 189 -0.47 -3.47 21.14
CA VAL A 189 0.83 -3.96 21.64
C VAL A 189 1.91 -2.96 21.25
N ARG A 190 2.69 -2.53 22.21
CA ARG A 190 3.87 -1.69 21.97
C ARG A 190 5.05 -2.60 21.54
N PRO A 191 6.00 -2.09 20.75
CA PRO A 191 7.14 -2.89 20.29
C PRO A 191 8.23 -3.08 21.38
N THR A 192 7.91 -2.89 22.67
CA THR A 192 8.85 -3.17 23.73
C THR A 192 8.96 -4.68 23.97
N GLU A 193 10.13 -5.15 24.38
CA GLU A 193 10.37 -6.56 24.70
C GLU A 193 9.37 -7.10 25.74
N ALA A 194 9.01 -6.26 26.73
CA ALA A 194 8.05 -6.64 27.78
C ALA A 194 6.63 -6.83 27.21
N ASP A 195 6.19 -5.93 26.33
CA ASP A 195 4.87 -6.01 25.72
C ASP A 195 4.76 -7.17 24.73
N LEU A 196 5.82 -7.42 23.96
CA LEU A 196 5.90 -8.58 23.05
C LEU A 196 5.91 -9.92 23.81
N HIS A 197 6.63 -9.97 24.94
CA HIS A 197 6.61 -11.14 25.81
C HIS A 197 5.23 -11.37 26.43
N ALA A 198 4.57 -10.32 26.90
CA ALA A 198 3.20 -10.40 27.43
C ALA A 198 2.22 -10.90 26.35
N TYR A 199 2.31 -10.34 25.14
CA TYR A 199 1.50 -10.79 23.99
C TYR A 199 1.72 -12.27 23.70
N PHE A 200 2.98 -12.74 23.66
CA PHE A 200 3.29 -14.13 23.46
C PHE A 200 2.65 -15.03 24.54
N LEU A 201 2.71 -14.63 25.81
CA LEU A 201 2.11 -15.42 26.90
C LEU A 201 0.58 -15.53 26.78
N GLU A 202 -0.09 -14.50 26.29
CA GLU A 202 -1.54 -14.48 26.06
C GLU A 202 -1.93 -15.32 24.84
N HIS A 203 -1.05 -15.37 23.81
CA HIS A 203 -1.31 -15.98 22.51
C HIS A 203 -0.43 -17.20 22.20
N ARG A 204 0.02 -17.95 23.22
CA ARG A 204 1.03 -19.01 23.08
C ARG A 204 0.77 -20.02 21.96
N SER A 205 -0.47 -20.46 21.81
CA SER A 205 -0.86 -21.43 20.79
C SER A 205 -0.73 -20.93 19.35
N GLU A 206 -0.70 -19.62 19.15
CA GLU A 206 -0.46 -19.01 17.84
C GLU A 206 1.02 -19.15 17.38
N PHE A 207 1.92 -19.54 18.29
CA PHE A 207 3.35 -19.70 18.05
C PHE A 207 3.85 -21.13 18.14
N ASP A 208 2.93 -22.11 18.26
CA ASP A 208 3.32 -23.50 18.33
C ASP A 208 4.21 -23.90 17.15
N THR A 209 5.20 -24.75 17.42
CA THR A 209 6.01 -25.37 16.37
C THR A 209 5.27 -26.58 15.81
N LEU A 210 5.05 -26.59 14.51
CA LEU A 210 4.40 -27.67 13.79
C LEU A 210 5.41 -28.39 12.90
N CYS A 211 5.36 -29.71 12.91
CA CYS A 211 6.00 -30.54 11.89
C CYS A 211 4.90 -30.99 10.93
N THR A 212 5.08 -30.75 9.64
CA THR A 212 4.04 -31.01 8.63
C THR A 212 4.53 -31.94 7.53
N THR A 213 3.61 -32.59 6.86
CA THR A 213 3.78 -33.19 5.54
C THR A 213 2.93 -32.42 4.56
N ALA A 214 3.52 -31.97 3.46
CA ALA A 214 2.83 -31.21 2.43
C ALA A 214 2.93 -31.93 1.09
N ALA A 215 1.93 -31.78 0.23
CA ALA A 215 1.87 -32.40 -1.09
C ALA A 215 1.16 -31.48 -2.09
N LEU A 216 1.83 -31.15 -3.21
CA LEU A 216 1.36 -30.27 -4.26
C LEU A 216 0.84 -31.10 -5.45
N TYR A 217 -0.36 -30.77 -5.94
CA TYR A 217 -1.03 -31.43 -7.04
C TYR A 217 -1.36 -30.42 -8.14
N SER A 218 -1.35 -30.88 -9.38
CA SER A 218 -1.63 -30.07 -10.58
C SER A 218 -3.12 -29.83 -10.85
N SER A 219 -4.00 -30.49 -10.07
CA SER A 219 -5.46 -30.31 -10.19
C SER A 219 -6.18 -30.60 -8.87
N GLU A 220 -7.38 -30.05 -8.72
CA GLU A 220 -8.28 -30.32 -7.59
C GLU A 220 -8.70 -31.79 -7.56
N SER A 221 -8.92 -32.39 -8.72
CA SER A 221 -9.27 -33.80 -8.86
C SER A 221 -8.21 -34.71 -8.28
N ASP A 222 -6.93 -34.45 -8.60
CA ASP A 222 -5.80 -35.25 -8.09
C ASP A 222 -5.62 -35.07 -6.58
N ALA A 223 -5.74 -33.83 -6.08
CA ALA A 223 -5.69 -33.56 -4.65
C ALA A 223 -6.84 -34.24 -3.90
N THR A 224 -8.06 -34.24 -4.45
CA THR A 224 -9.22 -34.93 -3.86
C THR A 224 -9.03 -36.43 -3.85
N ALA A 225 -8.54 -37.03 -4.93
CA ALA A 225 -8.23 -38.45 -4.97
C ALA A 225 -7.15 -38.85 -3.94
N ALA A 226 -6.11 -38.02 -3.80
CA ALA A 226 -5.07 -38.23 -2.80
C ALA A 226 -5.61 -38.10 -1.36
N LEU A 227 -6.51 -37.15 -1.12
CA LEU A 227 -7.18 -37.03 0.20
C LEU A 227 -8.03 -38.28 0.52
N GLN A 228 -8.72 -38.84 -0.45
CA GLN A 228 -9.45 -40.11 -0.25
C GLN A 228 -8.50 -41.27 0.03
N GLN A 229 -7.39 -41.36 -0.71
CA GLN A 229 -6.36 -42.38 -0.45
C GLN A 229 -5.74 -42.25 0.94
N ALA A 230 -5.57 -41.02 1.45
CA ALA A 230 -5.03 -40.75 2.78
C ALA A 230 -5.92 -41.25 3.92
N GLN A 231 -7.18 -41.62 3.66
CA GLN A 231 -8.06 -42.25 4.67
C GLN A 231 -7.64 -43.68 5.03
N THR A 232 -6.95 -44.36 4.12
CA THR A 232 -6.55 -45.76 4.30
C THR A 232 -5.02 -45.98 4.24
N THR A 233 -4.32 -44.99 3.72
CA THR A 233 -2.85 -45.04 3.53
C THR A 233 -2.22 -43.86 4.28
N PRO A 234 -1.11 -44.02 5.00
CA PRO A 234 -0.41 -42.91 5.64
C PRO A 234 -0.10 -41.78 4.65
N PHE A 235 -0.48 -40.55 4.98
CA PHE A 235 -0.35 -39.41 4.09
C PHE A 235 1.08 -39.18 3.58
N ALA A 236 2.09 -39.46 4.39
CA ALA A 236 3.49 -39.40 3.97
C ALA A 236 3.85 -40.34 2.81
N GLN A 237 3.08 -41.41 2.59
CA GLN A 237 3.23 -42.30 1.42
C GLN A 237 2.47 -41.73 0.21
N VAL A 238 1.27 -41.21 0.43
CA VAL A 238 0.46 -40.56 -0.60
C VAL A 238 1.19 -39.33 -1.17
N ALA A 239 1.77 -38.52 -0.29
CA ALA A 239 2.52 -37.31 -0.67
C ALA A 239 3.69 -37.56 -1.62
N LYS A 240 4.30 -38.77 -1.63
CA LYS A 240 5.36 -39.12 -2.57
C LYS A 240 4.90 -39.24 -4.02
N GLN A 241 3.59 -39.34 -4.26
CA GLN A 241 2.98 -39.43 -5.60
C GLN A 241 2.61 -38.04 -6.16
N ALA A 242 2.70 -37.00 -5.36
CA ALA A 242 2.43 -35.62 -5.76
C ALA A 242 3.52 -35.06 -6.69
N VAL A 243 3.23 -33.96 -7.36
CA VAL A 243 4.21 -33.21 -8.17
C VAL A 243 5.41 -32.81 -7.30
N GLN A 244 5.13 -32.35 -6.10
CA GLN A 244 6.12 -32.11 -5.05
C GLN A 244 5.48 -32.48 -3.72
N GLY A 245 6.15 -33.32 -2.91
CA GLY A 245 5.59 -33.73 -1.62
C GLY A 245 6.60 -34.37 -0.72
N GLY A 246 6.34 -34.29 0.58
CA GLY A 246 7.16 -34.85 1.63
C GLY A 246 7.02 -34.15 2.98
N THR A 247 7.72 -34.68 3.98
CA THR A 247 7.81 -34.07 5.30
C THR A 247 8.65 -32.81 5.22
N GLN A 248 8.10 -31.71 5.73
CA GLN A 248 8.76 -30.41 5.79
C GLN A 248 9.54 -30.28 7.12
N PRO A 249 10.58 -29.43 7.17
CA PRO A 249 11.18 -29.03 8.44
C PRO A 249 10.10 -28.50 9.40
N CYS A 250 10.26 -28.76 10.70
CA CYS A 250 9.36 -28.19 11.69
C CYS A 250 9.61 -26.66 11.75
N ALA A 251 8.56 -25.87 11.76
CA ALA A 251 8.61 -24.43 11.85
C ALA A 251 7.47 -23.89 12.73
N THR A 252 7.53 -22.64 13.13
CA THR A 252 6.45 -22.03 13.91
C THR A 252 5.21 -21.84 13.03
N LEU A 253 4.03 -21.86 13.65
CA LEU A 253 2.76 -21.70 12.95
C LEU A 253 2.73 -20.46 12.05
N PRO A 254 3.16 -19.26 12.48
CA PRO A 254 3.18 -18.08 11.61
C PRO A 254 4.13 -18.19 10.41
N GLU A 255 5.27 -18.88 10.57
CA GLU A 255 6.21 -19.10 9.44
C GLU A 255 5.59 -20.02 8.39
N LEU A 256 4.86 -21.05 8.80
CA LEU A 256 4.17 -21.94 7.88
C LEU A 256 2.99 -21.25 7.18
N GLU A 257 2.22 -20.44 7.92
CA GLU A 257 1.06 -19.73 7.39
C GLU A 257 1.44 -18.60 6.42
N ALA A 258 2.65 -18.03 6.54
CA ALA A 258 3.13 -16.99 5.63
C ALA A 258 3.19 -17.44 4.15
N GLY A 259 3.33 -18.75 3.90
CA GLY A 259 3.34 -19.35 2.56
C GLY A 259 1.97 -19.84 2.07
N LEU A 260 0.90 -19.66 2.85
CA LEU A 260 -0.42 -20.19 2.54
C LEU A 260 -1.38 -19.08 2.07
N PRO A 261 -2.40 -19.42 1.26
CA PRO A 261 -3.42 -18.46 0.85
C PRO A 261 -4.14 -17.83 2.05
N SER A 262 -4.48 -16.55 1.92
CA SER A 262 -5.24 -15.83 2.92
C SER A 262 -6.59 -16.51 3.18
N GLY A 263 -6.91 -16.73 4.46
CA GLY A 263 -8.14 -17.39 4.90
C GLY A 263 -8.01 -18.88 5.20
N PHE A 264 -6.87 -19.51 4.92
CA PHE A 264 -6.57 -20.83 5.44
C PHE A 264 -5.83 -20.70 6.78
N ASN A 265 -6.35 -21.34 7.83
CA ASN A 265 -5.79 -21.33 9.17
C ASN A 265 -5.24 -22.74 9.48
N LEU A 266 -3.93 -22.89 9.42
CA LEU A 266 -3.24 -24.14 9.74
C LEU A 266 -3.36 -24.48 11.25
N GLY A 267 -3.53 -23.44 12.07
CA GLY A 267 -3.71 -23.58 13.51
C GLY A 267 -4.96 -24.39 13.91
N ASP A 268 -5.99 -24.40 13.07
CA ASP A 268 -7.24 -25.15 13.32
C ASP A 268 -7.13 -26.63 12.94
N LEU A 269 -6.08 -27.02 12.23
CA LEU A 269 -5.93 -28.40 11.78
C LEU A 269 -5.43 -29.29 12.92
N ALA A 270 -6.19 -30.32 13.25
CA ALA A 270 -5.81 -31.27 14.29
C ALA A 270 -4.60 -32.13 13.85
N VAL A 271 -3.79 -32.55 14.83
CA VAL A 271 -2.66 -33.45 14.57
C VAL A 271 -3.15 -34.77 13.97
N GLY A 272 -2.52 -35.21 12.90
CA GLY A 272 -2.87 -36.40 12.13
C GLY A 272 -3.95 -36.17 11.04
N THR A 273 -4.58 -35.00 11.01
CA THR A 273 -5.58 -34.66 10.01
C THR A 273 -4.94 -34.07 8.76
N VAL A 274 -5.41 -34.48 7.57
CA VAL A 274 -5.05 -33.87 6.27
C VAL A 274 -6.07 -32.78 5.95
N SER A 275 -5.59 -31.63 5.45
CA SER A 275 -6.44 -30.52 5.03
C SER A 275 -7.36 -30.93 3.84
N LEU A 276 -8.40 -30.14 3.61
CA LEU A 276 -9.04 -30.10 2.29
C LEU A 276 -8.06 -29.53 1.26
N PRO A 277 -8.30 -29.76 -0.06
CA PRO A 277 -7.49 -29.15 -1.12
C PRO A 277 -7.48 -27.62 -0.99
N ILE A 278 -6.29 -27.04 -0.89
CA ILE A 278 -6.04 -25.59 -0.78
C ILE A 278 -5.59 -25.09 -2.13
N ALA A 279 -6.40 -24.27 -2.80
CA ALA A 279 -6.06 -23.68 -4.09
C ALA A 279 -4.97 -22.60 -3.93
N LEU A 280 -3.87 -22.69 -4.73
CA LEU A 280 -2.76 -21.73 -4.70
C LEU A 280 -2.88 -20.61 -5.75
N GLY A 281 -4.00 -20.53 -6.50
CA GLY A 281 -4.27 -19.46 -7.46
C GLY A 281 -3.61 -19.61 -8.84
N ASN A 282 -2.68 -20.56 -9.02
CA ASN A 282 -2.00 -20.87 -10.28
C ASN A 282 -2.51 -22.20 -10.93
N GLY A 283 -3.63 -22.72 -10.43
CA GLY A 283 -4.18 -24.03 -10.84
C GLY A 283 -3.62 -25.21 -10.06
N GLU A 284 -2.71 -24.99 -9.13
CA GLU A 284 -2.17 -26.00 -8.24
C GLU A 284 -2.96 -26.07 -6.93
N TYR A 285 -2.94 -27.23 -6.31
CA TYR A 285 -3.63 -27.53 -5.06
C TYR A 285 -2.69 -28.17 -4.05
N LEU A 286 -2.76 -27.71 -2.82
CA LEU A 286 -1.92 -28.16 -1.73
C LEU A 286 -2.76 -28.97 -0.74
N LEU A 287 -2.23 -30.11 -0.27
CA LEU A 287 -2.68 -30.84 0.91
C LEU A 287 -1.61 -30.74 1.99
N ILE A 288 -2.02 -30.50 3.22
CA ILE A 288 -1.12 -30.43 4.40
C ILE A 288 -1.66 -31.33 5.50
N GLN A 289 -0.77 -32.11 6.12
CA GLN A 289 -1.03 -32.82 7.37
C GLN A 289 -0.13 -32.28 8.47
N VAL A 290 -0.71 -31.97 9.63
CA VAL A 290 0.05 -31.68 10.85
C VAL A 290 0.45 -33.00 11.49
N ASN A 291 1.74 -33.32 11.50
CA ASN A 291 2.26 -34.56 12.09
C ASN A 291 2.40 -34.45 13.60
N SER A 292 2.86 -33.27 14.07
CA SER A 292 2.99 -32.98 15.50
C SER A 292 2.88 -31.50 15.77
N ARG A 293 2.49 -31.15 16.98
CA ARG A 293 2.40 -29.78 17.50
C ARG A 293 3.09 -29.74 18.85
N THR A 294 4.03 -28.80 19.02
CA THR A 294 4.80 -28.62 20.25
C THR A 294 4.74 -27.19 20.70
N PRO A 295 4.47 -26.87 21.97
CA PRO A 295 4.56 -25.52 22.48
C PRO A 295 5.95 -24.93 22.26
N THR A 296 6.00 -23.70 21.72
CA THR A 296 7.25 -22.96 21.51
C THR A 296 7.56 -22.10 22.73
N SER A 297 8.83 -21.95 23.07
CA SER A 297 9.24 -20.96 24.07
C SER A 297 9.32 -19.56 23.49
N TYR A 298 9.25 -18.52 24.36
CA TYR A 298 9.39 -17.13 23.90
C TYR A 298 10.73 -16.89 23.18
N ASP A 299 11.82 -17.45 23.69
CA ASP A 299 13.15 -17.28 23.07
C ASP A 299 13.20 -17.83 21.64
N GLN A 300 12.47 -18.92 21.37
CA GLN A 300 12.35 -19.49 20.01
C GLN A 300 11.43 -18.64 19.11
N ALA A 301 10.37 -18.05 19.67
CA ALA A 301 9.41 -17.23 18.94
C ALA A 301 9.81 -15.74 18.86
N ARG A 302 10.88 -15.33 19.51
CA ARG A 302 11.28 -13.93 19.71
C ARG A 302 11.39 -13.10 18.43
N THR A 303 11.81 -13.72 17.33
CA THR A 303 11.90 -13.07 16.02
C THR A 303 10.57 -13.04 15.27
N VAL A 304 9.65 -13.94 15.59
CA VAL A 304 8.35 -14.10 14.91
C VAL A 304 7.26 -13.26 15.57
N VAL A 305 7.29 -13.12 16.91
CA VAL A 305 6.27 -12.36 17.65
C VAL A 305 6.10 -10.93 17.14
N PRO A 306 7.17 -10.13 16.93
CA PRO A 306 7.02 -8.77 16.39
C PRO A 306 6.36 -8.76 15.01
N VAL A 307 6.69 -9.71 14.14
CA VAL A 307 6.12 -9.82 12.80
C VAL A 307 4.62 -10.10 12.86
N VAL A 308 4.19 -11.02 13.72
CA VAL A 308 2.76 -11.34 13.90
C VAL A 308 2.00 -10.15 14.43
N VAL A 309 2.53 -9.45 15.44
CA VAL A 309 1.93 -8.23 15.99
C VAL A 309 1.81 -7.14 14.92
N GLN A 310 2.85 -6.91 14.16
CA GLN A 310 2.86 -5.93 13.07
C GLN A 310 1.84 -6.28 11.97
N ASN A 311 1.75 -7.55 11.58
CA ASN A 311 0.78 -8.01 10.59
C ASN A 311 -0.67 -7.81 11.07
N LYS A 312 -0.96 -8.15 12.34
CA LYS A 312 -2.28 -7.90 12.94
C LYS A 312 -2.60 -6.40 13.00
N GLY A 313 -1.64 -5.57 13.37
CA GLY A 313 -1.78 -4.11 13.34
C GLY A 313 -2.05 -3.59 11.94
N THR A 314 -1.32 -4.08 10.95
CA THR A 314 -1.50 -3.72 9.54
C THR A 314 -2.89 -4.09 9.03
N ALA A 315 -3.38 -5.30 9.29
CA ALA A 315 -4.72 -5.74 8.88
C ALA A 315 -5.83 -4.88 9.53
N LYS A 316 -5.69 -4.56 10.83
CA LYS A 316 -6.62 -3.66 11.52
C LYS A 316 -6.57 -2.24 10.94
N ALA A 317 -5.37 -1.70 10.70
CA ALA A 317 -5.19 -0.36 10.13
C ALA A 317 -5.83 -0.27 8.74
N GLN A 318 -5.60 -1.25 7.88
CA GLN A 318 -6.20 -1.30 6.55
C GLN A 318 -7.74 -1.32 6.61
N LYS A 319 -8.32 -2.11 7.51
CA LYS A 319 -9.78 -2.15 7.72
C LYS A 319 -10.34 -0.81 8.21
N VAL A 320 -9.66 -0.18 9.16
CA VAL A 320 -10.06 1.12 9.73
C VAL A 320 -9.92 2.22 8.68
N LEU A 321 -8.80 2.26 7.95
CA LEU A 321 -8.55 3.23 6.88
C LEU A 321 -9.58 3.10 5.75
N SER A 322 -9.81 1.88 5.24
CA SER A 322 -10.83 1.66 4.22
C SER A 322 -12.24 2.05 4.68
N ALA A 323 -12.56 1.90 5.96
CA ALA A 323 -13.81 2.38 6.52
C ALA A 323 -13.86 3.91 6.61
N ALA A 324 -12.74 4.58 6.91
CA ALA A 324 -12.62 6.03 6.91
C ALA A 324 -12.74 6.62 5.50
N GLU A 325 -12.06 6.03 4.52
CA GLU A 325 -12.13 6.42 3.11
C GLU A 325 -13.58 6.39 2.58
N ARG A 326 -14.32 5.32 2.86
CA ARG A 326 -15.73 5.20 2.44
C ARG A 326 -16.65 6.22 3.09
N ARG A 327 -16.31 6.76 4.26
CA ARG A 327 -17.10 7.75 5.00
C ARG A 327 -16.61 9.18 4.79
N ALA A 328 -15.44 9.34 4.18
CA ALA A 328 -14.83 10.62 3.99
C ALA A 328 -15.68 11.54 3.10
N THR A 329 -15.82 12.78 3.52
CA THR A 329 -16.35 13.86 2.70
C THR A 329 -15.17 14.55 2.04
N VAL A 330 -14.99 14.30 0.74
CA VAL A 330 -13.89 14.86 -0.04
C VAL A 330 -14.45 15.80 -1.12
N SER A 331 -13.95 17.02 -1.15
CA SER A 331 -14.20 18.00 -2.20
C SER A 331 -12.88 18.33 -2.89
N VAL A 332 -12.81 18.17 -4.20
CA VAL A 332 -11.61 18.43 -5.01
C VAL A 332 -11.85 19.63 -5.90
N ASP A 333 -10.87 20.51 -6.03
CA ASP A 333 -10.91 21.59 -7.01
C ASP A 333 -10.97 20.98 -8.43
N PRO A 334 -11.95 21.38 -9.28
CA PRO A 334 -12.15 20.79 -10.61
C PRO A 334 -10.92 20.81 -11.52
N ARG A 335 -9.95 21.68 -11.25
CA ARG A 335 -8.67 21.72 -12.00
C ARG A 335 -7.81 20.47 -11.79
N TYR A 336 -7.96 19.79 -10.64
CA TYR A 336 -7.19 18.60 -10.29
C TYR A 336 -7.96 17.31 -10.51
N GLY A 337 -9.28 17.37 -10.62
CA GLY A 337 -10.09 16.20 -10.87
C GLY A 337 -11.43 16.19 -10.15
N VAL A 338 -12.03 15.02 -10.10
CA VAL A 338 -13.31 14.79 -9.42
C VAL A 338 -13.13 13.59 -8.47
N TRP A 339 -13.55 13.76 -7.22
CA TRP A 339 -13.59 12.66 -6.27
C TRP A 339 -14.71 11.68 -6.57
N VAL A 340 -14.39 10.40 -6.65
CA VAL A 340 -15.38 9.33 -6.88
C VAL A 340 -15.46 8.46 -5.62
N PRO A 341 -16.51 8.62 -4.79
CA PRO A 341 -16.61 7.93 -3.50
C PRO A 341 -16.61 6.39 -3.60
N VAL A 342 -17.17 5.83 -4.69
CA VAL A 342 -17.24 4.36 -4.88
C VAL A 342 -15.86 3.74 -5.08
N SER A 343 -14.98 4.45 -5.78
CA SER A 343 -13.60 4.00 -6.02
C SER A 343 -12.60 4.62 -5.05
N THR A 344 -13.06 5.53 -4.16
CA THR A 344 -12.22 6.29 -3.20
C THR A 344 -10.98 6.90 -3.85
N ARG A 345 -11.17 7.54 -5.01
CA ARG A 345 -10.06 8.15 -5.77
C ARG A 345 -10.50 9.41 -6.53
N VAL A 346 -9.53 10.26 -6.81
CA VAL A 346 -9.65 11.38 -7.72
C VAL A 346 -9.49 10.88 -9.16
N LEU A 347 -10.46 11.13 -10.01
CA LEU A 347 -10.34 10.91 -11.45
C LEU A 347 -9.86 12.19 -12.13
N VAL A 348 -9.03 12.02 -13.15
CA VAL A 348 -8.54 13.13 -13.99
C VAL A 348 -9.72 13.93 -14.54
N PRO A 349 -9.64 15.28 -14.59
CA PRO A 349 -10.65 16.08 -15.22
C PRO A 349 -10.85 15.64 -16.67
N PHE A 350 -12.09 15.54 -17.09
CA PHE A 350 -12.39 15.33 -18.51
C PHE A 350 -11.94 16.57 -19.28
N THR A 351 -10.87 16.48 -20.03
CA THR A 351 -10.51 17.48 -21.03
C THR A 351 -11.24 17.10 -22.31
N PRO A 352 -12.23 17.87 -22.77
CA PRO A 352 -12.77 17.66 -24.11
C PRO A 352 -11.62 17.84 -25.10
N GLU A 353 -11.35 16.83 -25.91
CA GLU A 353 -10.42 16.97 -27.03
C GLU A 353 -10.86 18.16 -27.88
N PRO A 354 -9.95 19.07 -28.28
CA PRO A 354 -10.32 20.19 -29.13
C PRO A 354 -10.82 19.63 -30.46
N THR A 355 -12.15 19.63 -30.60
CA THR A 355 -12.94 19.68 -31.84
C THR A 355 -12.52 18.82 -33.04
N ASP A 356 -12.18 17.56 -32.87
CA ASP A 356 -12.63 16.60 -33.85
C ASP A 356 -13.94 16.03 -33.33
N VAL A 357 -14.99 16.12 -34.15
CA VAL A 357 -16.34 15.66 -33.81
C VAL A 357 -16.24 14.26 -33.21
N PRO A 358 -16.63 14.06 -31.96
CA PRO A 358 -16.41 12.79 -31.33
C PRO A 358 -17.15 11.72 -32.12
N ASN A 359 -16.40 10.70 -32.54
CA ASN A 359 -16.99 9.46 -33.01
C ASN A 359 -17.62 8.80 -31.77
N VAL A 360 -18.84 9.20 -31.44
CA VAL A 360 -19.59 8.88 -30.22
C VAL A 360 -19.85 7.37 -30.10
N GLY A 361 -19.36 6.54 -31.06
CA GLY A 361 -19.65 5.11 -31.13
C GLY A 361 -18.58 4.19 -30.58
N ALA A 362 -17.34 4.63 -30.31
CA ALA A 362 -16.25 3.66 -30.11
C ALA A 362 -15.66 3.55 -28.70
N ASN A 363 -15.79 4.54 -27.83
CA ASN A 363 -15.02 4.58 -26.57
C ASN A 363 -15.78 4.73 -25.27
N THR A 364 -17.11 4.84 -25.27
CA THR A 364 -17.89 4.92 -24.04
C THR A 364 -18.09 3.59 -23.32
N ALA A 365 -17.87 2.47 -24.01
CA ALA A 365 -18.01 1.14 -23.40
C ALA A 365 -16.77 0.69 -22.59
N SER A 366 -15.58 1.24 -22.89
CA SER A 366 -14.34 0.84 -22.20
C SER A 366 -14.10 1.58 -20.89
N ALA A 367 -14.68 2.78 -20.72
CA ALA A 367 -14.50 3.58 -19.52
C ALA A 367 -15.34 3.08 -18.31
N PHE A 368 -16.32 2.21 -18.58
CA PHE A 368 -17.18 1.63 -17.54
C PHE A 368 -17.05 0.12 -17.38
N ALA A 369 -16.16 -0.52 -18.11
CA ALA A 369 -15.81 -1.91 -17.84
C ALA A 369 -14.85 -1.94 -16.64
N GLY A 370 -15.40 -2.01 -15.45
CA GLY A 370 -14.66 -2.41 -14.25
C GLY A 370 -14.00 -3.78 -14.49
N PRO A 371 -12.93 -4.11 -13.79
CA PRO A 371 -12.28 -5.40 -13.93
C PRO A 371 -13.30 -6.49 -13.65
N THR A 372 -13.65 -7.26 -14.66
CA THR A 372 -14.37 -8.52 -14.50
C THR A 372 -13.45 -9.46 -13.75
N SER A 373 -13.83 -9.77 -12.50
CA SER A 373 -13.25 -10.85 -11.72
C SER A 373 -13.35 -12.15 -12.49
N GLY A 374 -12.22 -12.66 -12.95
CA GLY A 374 -11.99 -14.01 -13.38
C GLY A 374 -11.06 -14.68 -12.39
#